data_52e8501699ce10359bf6fd5c678000a6
#
_entry.id   52e8501699ce10359bf6fd5c678000a6
#
_cell.length_a   1.000
_cell.length_b   1.000
_cell.length_c   1.000
_cell.angle_alpha   90.00
_cell.angle_beta   90.00
_cell.angle_gamma   90.00
#
_symmetry.space_group_name_H-M   'P 1'
#
loop_
_entity.id
_entity.type
_entity.pdbx_description
1 polymer ?
#
loop_
_entity_poly.entity_id
_entity_poly.type
_entity_poly.pdbx_seq_one_letter_code
_entity_poly.pdbx_strand_id
1 'polypeptide(L)'
;MQRYAKVNDNVNSISHRGDFARACLDLWARRAPFGIYNITNPGFITTRQVVGMIERILKPKRKFEFWASDEEFYRQAAKAPRSNCVLDVSKLLATGVKIRTVTEALEHSLRNWKREL
;
A
#
# COMPACT_ATOMS: atom_id res chain seq x y z
N MET A 1 -4.17 8.72 6.07
CA MET A 1 -5.01 9.41 5.09
C MET A 1 -6.22 10.10 5.70
N GLN A 2 -7.00 9.46 6.56
CA GLN A 2 -8.24 10.03 7.09
C GLN A 2 -8.07 11.33 7.88
N ARG A 3 -6.87 11.64 8.33
CA ARG A 3 -6.57 12.84 9.13
C ARG A 3 -6.18 14.06 8.28
N TYR A 4 -5.89 13.87 7.00
CA TYR A 4 -5.43 14.95 6.13
C TYR A 4 -6.60 15.61 5.41
N ALA A 5 -6.56 16.94 5.30
CA ALA A 5 -7.56 17.70 4.55
C ALA A 5 -7.48 17.45 3.05
N LYS A 6 -6.25 17.35 2.53
CA LYS A 6 -5.97 17.04 1.12
C LYS A 6 -5.00 15.88 1.01
N VAL A 7 -5.12 15.09 -0.03
CA VAL A 7 -4.30 13.90 -0.29
C VAL A 7 -3.61 14.04 -1.65
N ASN A 8 -2.34 13.65 -1.72
CA ASN A 8 -1.63 13.61 -2.98
C ASN A 8 -1.90 12.29 -3.71
N ASP A 9 -2.28 12.37 -4.97
CA ASP A 9 -2.54 11.19 -5.81
C ASP A 9 -1.23 10.71 -6.42
N ASN A 10 -0.71 9.60 -5.92
CA ASN A 10 0.49 8.97 -6.43
C ASN A 10 0.32 7.44 -6.50
N VAL A 11 1.31 6.77 -7.10
CA VAL A 11 1.29 5.32 -7.32
C VAL A 11 2.36 4.68 -6.45
N ASN A 12 1.98 3.70 -5.65
CA ASN A 12 2.93 3.00 -4.79
C ASN A 12 2.60 1.52 -4.66
N SER A 13 3.62 0.73 -4.33
CA SER A 13 3.44 -0.61 -3.75
C SER A 13 3.06 -0.46 -2.28
N ILE A 14 2.29 -1.41 -1.78
CA ILE A 14 1.86 -1.45 -0.39
C ILE A 14 2.10 -2.85 0.15
N SER A 15 2.50 -2.95 1.41
CA SER A 15 2.64 -4.22 2.12
C SER A 15 1.60 -4.30 3.24
N HIS A 16 0.80 -5.36 3.23
CA HIS A 16 -0.02 -5.74 4.37
C HIS A 16 0.88 -6.39 5.41
N ARG A 17 0.87 -5.89 6.63
CA ARG A 17 1.81 -6.32 7.68
C ARG A 17 1.78 -7.82 7.94
N GLY A 18 0.60 -8.41 8.05
CA GLY A 18 0.44 -9.83 8.26
C GLY A 18 0.93 -10.67 7.07
N ASP A 19 0.64 -10.23 5.85
CA ASP A 19 1.10 -10.90 4.63
C ASP A 19 2.62 -10.84 4.51
N PHE A 20 3.23 -9.70 4.85
CA PHE A 20 4.67 -9.54 4.89
C PHE A 20 5.31 -10.53 5.87
N ALA A 21 4.80 -10.61 7.09
CA ALA A 21 5.32 -11.52 8.10
C ALA A 21 5.21 -12.99 7.65
N ARG A 22 4.07 -13.39 7.11
CA ARG A 22 3.88 -14.74 6.58
C ARG A 22 4.82 -15.05 5.42
N ALA A 23 5.04 -14.09 4.52
CA ALA A 23 5.96 -14.27 3.41
C ALA A 23 7.40 -14.48 3.90
N CYS A 24 7.85 -13.74 4.91
CA CYS A 24 9.16 -13.94 5.52
C CYS A 24 9.31 -15.35 6.10
N LEU A 25 8.32 -15.79 6.87
CA LEU A 25 8.33 -17.13 7.46
C LEU A 25 8.28 -18.23 6.39
N ASP A 26 7.50 -18.02 5.34
CA ASP A 26 7.36 -18.98 4.25
C ASP A 26 8.65 -19.10 3.43
N LEU A 27 9.34 -17.99 3.17
CA LEU A 27 10.65 -18.00 2.54
C LEU A 27 11.65 -18.84 3.33
N TRP A 28 11.65 -18.68 4.65
CA TRP A 28 12.50 -19.46 5.53
C TRP A 28 12.12 -20.94 5.55
N ALA A 29 10.83 -21.25 5.67
CA ALA A 29 10.33 -22.63 5.68
C ALA A 29 10.62 -23.36 4.37
N ARG A 30 10.54 -22.66 3.23
CA ARG A 30 10.87 -23.21 1.90
C ARG A 30 12.35 -23.28 1.63
N ARG A 31 13.19 -22.78 2.53
CA ARG A 31 14.65 -22.68 2.35
C ARG A 31 15.01 -21.99 1.04
N ALA A 32 14.33 -20.89 0.72
CA ALA A 32 14.60 -20.08 -0.44
C ALA A 32 16.07 -19.62 -0.46
N PRO A 33 16.69 -19.41 -1.63
CA PRO A 33 18.05 -18.92 -1.72
C PRO A 33 18.24 -17.62 -0.91
N PHE A 34 19.38 -17.50 -0.22
CA PHE A 34 19.71 -16.28 0.49
C PHE A 34 19.81 -15.08 -0.47
N GLY A 35 19.53 -13.92 0.02
CA GLY A 35 19.61 -12.69 -0.74
C GLY A 35 18.58 -11.68 -0.30
N ILE A 36 18.45 -10.62 -1.10
CA ILE A 36 17.50 -9.54 -0.87
C ILE A 36 16.21 -9.84 -1.63
N TYR A 37 15.09 -9.73 -0.94
CA TYR A 37 13.75 -9.90 -1.51
C TYR A 37 12.92 -8.64 -1.28
N ASN A 38 12.31 -8.14 -2.33
CA ASN A 38 11.25 -7.14 -2.18
C ASN A 38 9.97 -7.88 -1.76
N ILE A 39 9.35 -7.46 -0.66
CA ILE A 39 8.14 -8.09 -0.16
C ILE A 39 7.04 -7.04 -0.05
N THR A 40 6.21 -6.96 -1.07
CA THR A 40 4.98 -6.17 -1.08
C THR A 40 3.86 -7.05 -1.60
N ASN A 41 2.62 -6.65 -1.35
CA ASN A 41 1.49 -7.29 -2.02
C ASN A 41 1.58 -7.00 -3.53
N PRO A 42 1.51 -8.03 -4.40
CA PRO A 42 1.71 -7.86 -5.83
C PRO A 42 0.79 -6.80 -6.44
N GLY A 43 1.32 -6.04 -7.37
CA GLY A 43 0.61 -4.96 -8.03
C GLY A 43 0.96 -3.60 -7.44
N PHE A 44 0.24 -2.60 -7.87
CA PHE A 44 0.39 -1.23 -7.40
C PHE A 44 -0.99 -0.59 -7.27
N ILE A 45 -1.07 0.49 -6.52
CA ILE A 45 -2.34 1.18 -6.30
C ILE A 45 -2.11 2.69 -6.21
N THR A 46 -3.04 3.45 -6.74
CA THR A 46 -3.00 4.91 -6.60
C THR A 46 -3.67 5.34 -5.31
N THR A 47 -3.29 6.49 -4.80
CA THR A 47 -3.94 7.07 -3.62
C THR A 47 -5.44 7.26 -3.85
N ARG A 48 -5.80 7.67 -5.08
CA ARG A 48 -7.20 7.83 -5.46
C ARG A 48 -7.99 6.52 -5.37
N GLN A 49 -7.39 5.40 -5.78
CA GLN A 49 -8.01 4.08 -5.63
C GLN A 49 -8.16 3.68 -4.15
N VAL A 50 -7.15 3.96 -3.32
CA VAL A 50 -7.22 3.70 -1.88
C VAL A 50 -8.37 4.50 -1.24
N VAL A 51 -8.46 5.78 -1.57
CA VAL A 51 -9.52 6.66 -1.06
C VAL A 51 -10.90 6.14 -1.49
N GLY A 52 -11.04 5.71 -2.76
CA GLY A 52 -12.27 5.12 -3.25
C GLY A 52 -12.68 3.88 -2.47
N MET A 53 -11.74 3.02 -2.10
CA MET A 53 -11.99 1.84 -1.29
C MET A 53 -12.37 2.22 0.15
N ILE A 54 -11.71 3.22 0.74
CA ILE A 54 -12.05 3.73 2.08
C ILE A 54 -13.49 4.25 2.08
N GLU A 55 -13.86 5.05 1.09
CA GLU A 55 -15.22 5.60 0.98
C GLU A 55 -16.26 4.49 0.83
N ARG A 56 -15.97 3.47 0.03
CA ARG A 56 -16.90 2.36 -0.22
C ARG A 56 -17.07 1.45 1.00
N ILE A 57 -15.98 1.13 1.71
CA ILE A 57 -15.98 0.13 2.78
C ILE A 57 -16.25 0.76 4.14
N LEU A 58 -15.56 1.85 4.49
CA LEU A 58 -15.69 2.50 5.79
C LEU A 58 -16.75 3.58 5.82
N LYS A 59 -17.17 4.09 4.67
CA LYS A 59 -18.20 5.13 4.52
C LYS A 59 -17.97 6.32 5.45
N PRO A 60 -16.79 6.99 5.35
CA PRO A 60 -16.49 8.13 6.21
C PRO A 60 -17.45 9.30 5.97
N LYS A 61 -17.66 10.12 7.00
CA LYS A 61 -18.54 11.29 6.89
C LYS A 61 -17.93 12.41 6.04
N ARG A 62 -16.61 12.47 5.94
CA ARG A 62 -15.86 13.51 5.21
C ARG A 62 -15.43 12.97 3.85
N LYS A 63 -15.57 13.81 2.81
CA LYS A 63 -14.99 13.53 1.49
C LYS A 63 -13.51 13.93 1.48
N PHE A 64 -12.71 13.17 0.75
CA PHE A 64 -11.30 13.47 0.58
C PHE A 64 -11.10 14.44 -0.58
N GLU A 65 -10.22 15.41 -0.39
CA GLU A 65 -9.77 16.32 -1.44
C GLU A 65 -8.38 15.91 -1.91
N PHE A 66 -8.11 16.12 -3.19
CA PHE A 66 -6.82 15.82 -3.80
C PHE A 66 -6.10 17.11 -4.17
N TRP A 67 -4.77 17.10 -4.07
CA TRP A 67 -3.94 18.15 -4.61
C TRP A 67 -4.06 18.17 -6.13
N ALA A 68 -4.07 19.36 -6.72
CA ALA A 68 -4.26 19.53 -8.17
C ALA A 68 -3.08 18.97 -8.96
N SER A 69 -1.86 19.05 -8.42
CA SER A 69 -0.64 18.53 -9.05
C SER A 69 0.41 18.20 -8.00
N ASP A 70 1.41 17.41 -8.40
CA ASP A 70 2.56 17.12 -7.56
C ASP A 70 3.33 18.39 -7.23
N GLU A 71 3.46 19.32 -8.17
CA GLU A 71 4.12 20.61 -7.95
C GLU A 71 3.46 21.41 -6.83
N GLU A 72 2.14 21.50 -6.84
CA GLU A 72 1.39 22.18 -5.81
C GLU A 72 1.59 21.51 -4.44
N PHE A 73 1.54 20.18 -4.41
CA PHE A 73 1.77 19.41 -3.19
C PHE A 73 3.16 19.66 -2.60
N TYR A 74 4.21 19.59 -3.43
CA TYR A 74 5.59 19.81 -2.98
C TYR A 74 5.84 21.24 -2.55
N ARG A 75 5.18 22.20 -3.16
CA ARG A 75 5.32 23.61 -2.80
C ARG A 75 4.65 23.95 -1.48
N GLN A 76 3.48 23.36 -1.18
CA GLN A 76 2.65 23.76 -0.04
C GLN A 76 2.73 22.81 1.16
N ALA A 77 2.91 21.53 0.94
CA ALA A 77 2.76 20.53 1.99
C ALA A 77 4.00 19.69 2.26
N ALA A 78 4.93 19.58 1.31
CA ALA A 78 6.12 18.76 1.45
C ALA A 78 7.39 19.62 1.46
N LYS A 79 8.31 19.30 2.36
CA LYS A 79 9.60 20.02 2.46
C LYS A 79 10.60 19.54 1.42
N ALA A 80 10.41 18.35 0.85
CA ALA A 80 11.31 17.77 -0.14
C ALA A 80 10.51 16.94 -1.14
N PRO A 81 10.98 16.83 -2.40
CA PRO A 81 10.36 15.98 -3.40
C PRO A 81 10.31 14.51 -2.92
N ARG A 82 9.23 13.82 -3.26
CA ARG A 82 9.05 12.39 -2.98
C ARG A 82 8.80 11.66 -4.29
N SER A 83 9.42 10.50 -4.46
CA SER A 83 9.18 9.67 -5.62
C SER A 83 8.08 8.64 -5.34
N ASN A 84 7.41 8.23 -6.41
CA ASN A 84 6.58 7.04 -6.36
C ASN A 84 7.48 5.81 -6.17
N CYS A 85 6.97 4.79 -5.50
CA CYS A 85 7.71 3.57 -5.27
C CYS A 85 6.85 2.36 -5.64
N VAL A 86 7.19 1.71 -6.75
CA VAL A 86 6.60 0.46 -7.17
C VAL A 86 7.70 -0.59 -7.21
N LEU A 87 7.61 -1.60 -6.34
CA LEU A 87 8.62 -2.63 -6.20
C LEU A 87 8.27 -3.86 -7.05
N ASP A 88 9.29 -4.43 -7.68
CA ASP A 88 9.17 -5.69 -8.40
C ASP A 88 9.30 -6.85 -7.40
N VAL A 89 8.27 -7.69 -7.32
CA VAL A 89 8.22 -8.86 -6.43
C VAL A 89 8.36 -10.19 -7.18
N SER A 90 8.81 -10.16 -8.43
CA SER A 90 8.94 -11.37 -9.24
C SER A 90 9.87 -12.41 -8.61
N LYS A 91 10.97 -11.98 -7.98
CA LYS A 91 11.87 -12.86 -7.25
C LYS A 91 11.18 -13.59 -6.10
N LEU A 92 10.35 -12.89 -5.34
CA LEU A 92 9.55 -13.48 -4.28
C LEU A 92 8.57 -14.52 -4.83
N LEU A 93 7.83 -14.16 -5.87
CA LEU A 93 6.82 -15.03 -6.46
C LEU A 93 7.45 -16.28 -7.10
N ALA A 94 8.66 -16.16 -7.65
CA ALA A 94 9.41 -17.28 -8.24
C ALA A 94 9.77 -18.35 -7.20
N THR A 95 9.80 -18.04 -5.91
CA THR A 95 10.04 -19.03 -4.84
C THR A 95 8.83 -19.92 -4.56
N GLY A 96 7.66 -19.59 -5.11
CA GLY A 96 6.41 -20.28 -4.84
C GLY A 96 5.63 -19.73 -3.66
N VAL A 97 6.13 -18.69 -2.99
CA VAL A 97 5.40 -18.01 -1.93
C VAL A 97 4.12 -17.41 -2.49
N LYS A 98 2.99 -17.69 -1.85
CA LYS A 98 1.70 -17.13 -2.21
C LYS A 98 1.38 -15.94 -1.32
N ILE A 99 1.06 -14.82 -1.95
CA ILE A 99 0.72 -13.58 -1.26
C ILE A 99 -0.42 -12.90 -2.01
N ARG A 100 -1.37 -12.33 -1.26
CA ARG A 100 -2.53 -11.65 -1.85
C ARG A 100 -2.10 -10.45 -2.69
N THR A 101 -2.89 -10.10 -3.70
CA THR A 101 -2.69 -8.85 -4.45
C THR A 101 -2.91 -7.64 -3.54
N VAL A 102 -2.39 -6.49 -3.95
CA VAL A 102 -2.54 -5.25 -3.17
C VAL A 102 -4.02 -4.90 -2.95
N THR A 103 -4.86 -5.11 -3.95
CA THR A 103 -6.31 -4.84 -3.84
C THR A 103 -6.97 -5.75 -2.82
N GLU A 104 -6.70 -7.06 -2.87
CA GLU A 104 -7.24 -8.02 -1.92
C GLU A 104 -6.78 -7.73 -0.49
N ALA A 105 -5.50 -7.43 -0.32
CA ALA A 105 -4.91 -7.14 0.98
C ALA A 105 -5.49 -5.85 1.60
N LEU A 106 -5.65 -4.82 0.79
CA LEU A 106 -6.22 -3.54 1.24
C LEU A 106 -7.69 -3.71 1.61
N GLU A 107 -8.46 -4.43 0.79
CA GLU A 107 -9.87 -4.71 1.10
C GLU A 107 -10.02 -5.47 2.42
N HIS A 108 -9.18 -6.48 2.65
CA HIS A 108 -9.16 -7.23 3.91
C HIS A 108 -8.85 -6.30 5.09
N SER A 109 -7.85 -5.44 4.95
CA SER A 109 -7.48 -4.50 6.01
C SER A 109 -8.60 -3.54 6.34
N LEU A 110 -9.29 -3.00 5.33
CA LEU A 110 -10.38 -2.06 5.54
C LEU A 110 -11.62 -2.71 6.16
N ARG A 111 -11.95 -3.93 5.74
CA ARG A 111 -13.08 -4.67 6.33
C ARG A 111 -12.84 -5.06 7.79
N ASN A 112 -11.60 -5.22 8.19
CA ASN A 112 -11.21 -5.58 9.56
C ASN A 112 -10.66 -4.40 10.35
N TRP A 113 -10.76 -3.18 9.79
CA TRP A 113 -10.22 -1.99 10.43
C TRP A 113 -11.00 -1.66 11.71
N LYS A 114 -10.25 -1.40 12.77
CA LYS A 114 -10.77 -0.93 14.04
C LYS A 114 -10.13 0.40 14.38
N ARG A 115 -10.94 1.36 14.78
CA ARG A 115 -10.43 2.65 15.20
C ARG A 115 -9.68 2.50 16.51
N GLU A 116 -8.44 2.97 16.53
CA GLU A 116 -7.67 3.09 17.76
C GLU A 116 -8.20 4.28 18.57
N LEU A 117 -8.41 4.03 19.83
CA LEU A 117 -8.88 5.05 20.78
C LEU A 117 -7.71 5.80 21.39
#